data_117c4527c55492cd4bffb910c9684a29
#
_entry.id   117c4527c55492cd4bffb910c9684a29
#
_cell.length_a   1.000
_cell.length_b   1.000
_cell.length_c   1.000
_cell.angle_alpha   90.00
_cell.angle_beta   90.00
_cell.angle_gamma   90.00
#
_symmetry.space_group_name_H-M   'P 1'
#
loop_
_entity.id
_entity.type
_entity.pdbx_description
1 polymer ?
#
loop_
_entity_poly.entity_id
_entity_poly.type
_entity_poly.pdbx_seq_one_letter_code
_entity_poly.pdbx_strand_id
1 'polypeptide(L)'
;MSKSPKIVALMIGRGGSSLRGKNILPVHGVPLLLWAAAAAARSQHIGRYYISSDDDDIINTAARAGYVEIRRPPELCTATAQSTDAVRHALDIIERDGPVDIVVVQHANVGTLTETIVDDCIDQLLADPALTAVVPSHEKAEYHPYRGKRLVNGLMMPFVESAGQVSANRQDLPTCLFFDHSIWVLRAATIRDPDGQAPWPCMGQNIKPYLTEGCLDVHDLEDIVVTEKWITANGVKLPDFC
;
A
#
# COMPACT_ATOMS: atom_id res chain seq x y z
N MET A 1 -14.96 4.39 29.98
CA MET A 1 -15.27 4.35 28.53
C MET A 1 -13.95 4.28 27.79
N SER A 2 -13.67 3.22 27.04
CA SER A 2 -12.45 3.18 26.21
C SER A 2 -12.59 4.25 25.14
N LYS A 3 -11.56 5.07 24.97
CA LYS A 3 -11.51 6.09 23.92
C LYS A 3 -11.53 5.38 22.56
N SER A 4 -12.38 5.83 21.63
CA SER A 4 -12.35 5.30 20.27
C SER A 4 -10.95 5.47 19.66
N PRO A 5 -10.43 4.46 18.94
CA PRO A 5 -9.09 4.54 18.36
C PRO A 5 -9.01 5.69 17.35
N LYS A 6 -7.88 6.40 17.35
CA LYS A 6 -7.58 7.45 16.37
C LYS A 6 -6.95 6.81 15.14
N ILE A 7 -7.70 6.74 14.05
CA ILE A 7 -7.29 6.12 12.79
C ILE A 7 -7.14 7.19 11.72
N VAL A 8 -6.01 7.17 11.02
CA VAL A 8 -5.70 8.14 9.97
C VAL A 8 -5.32 7.45 8.66
N ALA A 9 -5.68 8.05 7.53
CA ALA A 9 -5.14 7.67 6.23
C ALA A 9 -3.85 8.48 5.96
N LEU A 10 -2.84 7.81 5.46
CA LEU A 10 -1.60 8.39 4.97
C LEU A 10 -1.37 7.93 3.54
N MET A 11 -1.64 8.79 2.58
CA MET A 11 -1.26 8.53 1.20
C MET A 11 0.22 8.85 0.98
N ILE A 12 0.94 7.97 0.31
CA ILE A 12 2.33 8.18 -0.10
C ILE A 12 2.45 8.20 -1.62
N GLY A 13 3.09 9.21 -2.15
CA GLY A 13 3.37 9.37 -3.57
C GLY A 13 4.56 10.28 -3.79
N ARG A 14 5.41 9.99 -4.77
CA ARG A 14 6.55 10.87 -5.15
C ARG A 14 6.42 11.30 -6.61
N GLY A 15 6.97 12.48 -6.94
CA GLY A 15 6.94 13.04 -8.29
C GLY A 15 7.88 12.30 -9.26
N GLY A 16 9.05 11.88 -8.78
CA GLY A 16 10.09 11.24 -9.60
C GLY A 16 9.82 9.76 -9.88
N SER A 17 8.86 9.43 -10.75
CA SER A 17 8.56 8.06 -11.20
C SER A 17 8.92 7.83 -12.67
N SER A 18 9.08 6.54 -13.09
CA SER A 18 9.38 6.16 -14.48
C SER A 18 8.31 6.67 -15.45
N LEU A 19 7.04 6.62 -15.08
CA LEU A 19 5.94 7.24 -15.81
C LEU A 19 5.66 8.61 -15.18
N ARG A 20 5.94 9.67 -15.94
CA ARG A 20 5.78 11.05 -15.45
C ARG A 20 4.34 11.33 -15.03
N GLY A 21 4.17 11.86 -13.82
CA GLY A 21 2.86 12.25 -13.30
C GLY A 21 1.90 11.08 -13.06
N LYS A 22 2.35 9.83 -12.99
CA LYS A 22 1.51 8.64 -12.94
C LYS A 22 0.41 8.70 -11.88
N ASN A 23 0.70 9.28 -10.72
CA ASN A 23 -0.24 9.37 -9.60
C ASN A 23 -1.46 10.25 -9.89
N ILE A 24 -1.34 11.14 -10.88
CA ILE A 24 -2.41 12.07 -11.29
C ILE A 24 -2.89 11.83 -12.72
N LEU A 25 -2.42 10.78 -13.39
CA LEU A 25 -2.97 10.39 -14.69
C LEU A 25 -4.48 10.10 -14.58
N PRO A 26 -5.27 10.49 -15.59
CA PRO A 26 -6.69 10.27 -15.54
C PRO A 26 -7.04 8.78 -15.72
N VAL A 27 -7.87 8.27 -14.82
CA VAL A 27 -8.56 6.98 -14.89
C VAL A 27 -10.05 7.29 -14.91
N HIS A 28 -10.75 6.94 -15.96
CA HIS A 28 -12.13 7.42 -16.23
C HIS A 28 -12.29 8.94 -16.08
N GLY A 29 -11.26 9.71 -16.50
CA GLY A 29 -11.26 11.17 -16.40
C GLY A 29 -10.96 11.75 -15.01
N VAL A 30 -10.72 10.90 -14.00
CA VAL A 30 -10.41 11.29 -12.63
C VAL A 30 -8.95 10.98 -12.31
N PRO A 31 -8.17 11.88 -11.69
CA PRO A 31 -6.81 11.58 -11.26
C PRO A 31 -6.70 10.29 -10.45
N LEU A 32 -5.72 9.44 -10.79
CA LEU A 32 -5.57 8.09 -10.24
C LEU A 32 -5.61 8.05 -8.69
N LEU A 33 -4.86 8.93 -8.01
CA LEU A 33 -4.82 8.97 -6.54
C LEU A 33 -6.18 9.27 -5.89
N LEU A 34 -7.10 9.93 -6.59
CA LEU A 34 -8.43 10.25 -6.05
C LEU A 34 -9.33 9.01 -5.90
N TRP A 35 -9.05 7.93 -6.61
CA TRP A 35 -9.74 6.65 -6.42
C TRP A 35 -9.42 6.04 -5.07
N ALA A 36 -8.13 5.99 -4.69
CA ALA A 36 -7.72 5.56 -3.36
C ALA A 36 -8.22 6.51 -2.25
N ALA A 37 -8.21 7.82 -2.53
CA ALA A 37 -8.75 8.82 -1.61
C ALA A 37 -10.24 8.62 -1.35
N ALA A 38 -11.03 8.30 -2.39
CA ALA A 38 -12.46 8.02 -2.25
C ALA A 38 -12.76 6.80 -1.40
N ALA A 39 -11.97 5.72 -1.54
CA ALA A 39 -12.11 4.55 -0.69
C ALA A 39 -11.88 4.88 0.79
N ALA A 40 -10.84 5.68 1.10
CA ALA A 40 -10.60 6.13 2.47
C ALA A 40 -11.69 7.07 3.00
N ALA A 41 -12.18 7.99 2.17
CA ALA A 41 -13.23 8.94 2.58
C ALA A 41 -14.58 8.27 2.86
N ARG A 42 -14.84 7.11 2.26
CA ARG A 42 -16.05 6.29 2.50
C ARG A 42 -15.90 5.33 3.68
N SER A 43 -14.68 5.16 4.20
CA SER A 43 -14.44 4.32 5.39
C SER A 43 -15.17 4.87 6.61
N GLN A 44 -15.74 3.96 7.43
CA GLN A 44 -16.42 4.29 8.68
C GLN A 44 -15.44 4.59 9.82
N HIS A 45 -14.15 4.30 9.65
CA HIS A 45 -13.15 4.34 10.70
C HIS A 45 -12.19 5.52 10.59
N ILE A 46 -11.94 6.04 9.38
CA ILE A 46 -10.88 7.02 9.15
C ILE A 46 -11.38 8.44 9.44
N GLY A 47 -10.71 9.12 10.38
CA GLY A 47 -11.10 10.46 10.81
C GLY A 47 -10.28 11.61 10.21
N ARG A 48 -9.08 11.33 9.68
CA ARG A 48 -8.17 12.35 9.08
C ARG A 48 -7.35 11.76 7.95
N TYR A 49 -6.94 12.61 7.01
CA TYR A 49 -6.27 12.23 5.77
C TYR A 49 -5.02 13.06 5.58
N TYR A 50 -3.90 12.42 5.23
CA TYR A 50 -2.61 13.07 5.01
C TYR A 50 -1.98 12.57 3.72
N ILE A 51 -1.31 13.45 2.98
CA ILE A 51 -0.52 13.14 1.79
C ILE A 51 0.95 13.45 2.03
N SER A 52 1.83 12.45 1.93
CA SER A 52 3.27 12.64 1.97
C SER A 52 3.82 12.62 0.54
N SER A 53 4.27 13.78 0.06
CA SER A 53 4.83 13.94 -1.29
C SER A 53 5.86 15.07 -1.33
N ASP A 54 6.71 15.05 -2.37
CA ASP A 54 7.62 16.12 -2.79
C ASP A 54 7.05 16.95 -3.96
N ASP A 55 5.93 16.50 -4.54
CA ASP A 55 5.37 17.00 -5.80
C ASP A 55 4.11 17.83 -5.52
N ASP A 56 4.09 19.07 -6.01
CA ASP A 56 3.00 20.01 -5.79
C ASP A 56 1.70 19.58 -6.48
N ASP A 57 1.78 18.95 -7.66
CA ASP A 57 0.60 18.50 -8.39
C ASP A 57 -0.09 17.34 -7.66
N ILE A 58 0.70 16.42 -7.07
CA ILE A 58 0.19 15.33 -6.24
C ILE A 58 -0.48 15.90 -4.99
N ILE A 59 0.19 16.84 -4.28
CA ILE A 59 -0.32 17.47 -3.06
C ILE A 59 -1.63 18.21 -3.35
N ASN A 60 -1.62 19.09 -4.36
CA ASN A 60 -2.79 19.88 -4.74
C ASN A 60 -3.97 18.99 -5.17
N THR A 61 -3.68 17.88 -5.85
CA THR A 61 -4.72 16.93 -6.25
C THR A 61 -5.31 16.22 -5.02
N ALA A 62 -4.49 15.75 -4.09
CA ALA A 62 -4.94 15.11 -2.87
C ALA A 62 -5.71 16.07 -1.94
N ALA A 63 -5.34 17.35 -1.92
CA ALA A 63 -6.05 18.38 -1.14
C ALA A 63 -7.52 18.55 -1.56
N ARG A 64 -7.89 18.24 -2.82
CA ARG A 64 -9.29 18.23 -3.29
C ARG A 64 -10.15 17.21 -2.54
N ALA A 65 -9.53 16.12 -2.05
CA ALA A 65 -10.15 15.09 -1.22
C ALA A 65 -9.95 15.33 0.29
N GLY A 66 -9.53 16.52 0.71
CA GLY A 66 -9.36 16.88 2.12
C GLY A 66 -8.08 16.35 2.77
N TYR A 67 -7.09 15.92 1.97
CA TYR A 67 -5.80 15.48 2.50
C TYR A 67 -4.95 16.67 2.92
N VAL A 68 -4.36 16.58 4.11
CA VAL A 68 -3.43 17.56 4.65
C VAL A 68 -2.02 17.25 4.17
N GLU A 69 -1.31 18.28 3.70
CA GLU A 69 0.05 18.15 3.20
C GLU A 69 1.05 17.76 4.30
N ILE A 70 1.91 16.78 3.97
CA ILE A 70 3.18 16.50 4.63
C ILE A 70 4.26 16.58 3.57
N ARG A 71 4.98 17.70 3.53
CA ARG A 71 6.08 17.87 2.58
C ARG A 71 7.19 16.88 2.88
N ARG A 72 7.46 16.00 1.90
CA ARG A 72 8.52 15.01 2.03
C ARG A 72 9.87 15.64 1.73
N PRO A 73 10.88 15.49 2.60
CA PRO A 73 12.21 16.03 2.37
C PRO A 73 12.91 15.29 1.20
N PRO A 74 13.83 15.98 0.48
CA PRO A 74 14.45 15.46 -0.73
C PRO A 74 15.17 14.12 -0.57
N GLU A 75 15.78 13.86 0.58
CA GLU A 75 16.46 12.60 0.89
C GLU A 75 15.52 11.39 0.94
N LEU A 76 14.23 11.61 1.21
CA LEU A 76 13.20 10.56 1.19
C LEU A 76 12.47 10.45 -0.17
N CYS A 77 12.92 11.17 -1.20
CA CYS A 77 12.33 11.20 -2.53
C CYS A 77 13.23 10.58 -3.60
N THR A 78 14.41 10.10 -3.23
CA THR A 78 15.38 9.49 -4.15
C THR A 78 14.85 8.16 -4.72
N ALA A 79 15.49 7.66 -5.80
CA ALA A 79 15.12 6.39 -6.42
C ALA A 79 15.28 5.19 -5.47
N THR A 80 16.16 5.31 -4.46
CA THR A 80 16.49 4.26 -3.48
C THR A 80 15.83 4.49 -2.11
N ALA A 81 15.12 5.60 -1.93
CA ALA A 81 14.42 5.89 -0.67
C ALA A 81 13.35 4.84 -0.38
N GLN A 82 13.31 4.36 0.86
CA GLN A 82 12.39 3.33 1.28
C GLN A 82 11.03 3.94 1.66
N SER A 83 9.94 3.26 1.29
CA SER A 83 8.58 3.67 1.69
C SER A 83 8.40 3.69 3.22
N THR A 84 9.05 2.78 3.93
CA THR A 84 9.09 2.75 5.40
C THR A 84 9.57 4.07 5.99
N ASP A 85 10.62 4.67 5.43
CA ASP A 85 11.17 5.94 5.96
C ASP A 85 10.22 7.12 5.71
N ALA A 86 9.53 7.11 4.57
CA ALA A 86 8.49 8.10 4.27
C ALA A 86 7.30 7.96 5.24
N VAL A 87 6.91 6.74 5.60
CA VAL A 87 5.83 6.48 6.57
C VAL A 87 6.24 6.93 7.96
N ARG A 88 7.47 6.63 8.41
CA ARG A 88 8.02 7.07 9.72
C ARG A 88 8.06 8.60 9.81
N HIS A 89 8.63 9.26 8.81
CA HIS A 89 8.67 10.71 8.74
C HIS A 89 7.27 11.34 8.83
N ALA A 90 6.31 10.79 8.08
CA ALA A 90 4.95 11.30 8.11
C ALA A 90 4.29 11.10 9.48
N LEU A 91 4.47 9.94 10.11
CA LEU A 91 3.94 9.66 11.45
C LEU A 91 4.48 10.64 12.50
N ASP A 92 5.78 11.00 12.44
CA ASP A 92 6.37 11.99 13.36
C ASP A 92 5.72 13.37 13.25
N ILE A 93 5.26 13.73 12.04
CA ILE A 93 4.54 15.00 11.82
C ILE A 93 3.09 14.89 12.28
N ILE A 94 2.40 13.81 11.96
CA ILE A 94 0.99 13.58 12.32
C ILE A 94 0.82 13.56 13.84
N GLU A 95 1.75 12.96 14.57
CA GLU A 95 1.67 12.85 16.03
C GLU A 95 2.02 14.12 16.81
N ARG A 96 2.44 15.20 16.12
CA ARG A 96 2.53 16.53 16.75
C ARG A 96 1.16 17.02 17.26
N ASP A 97 0.08 16.57 16.62
CA ASP A 97 -1.31 16.83 17.02
C ASP A 97 -1.87 15.77 18.00
N GLY A 98 -0.99 14.95 18.56
CA GLY A 98 -1.31 13.89 19.51
C GLY A 98 -1.27 12.47 18.91
N PRO A 99 -1.21 11.44 19.78
CA PRO A 99 -0.93 10.07 19.38
C PRO A 99 -1.99 9.52 18.41
N VAL A 100 -1.57 8.60 17.55
CA VAL A 100 -2.39 7.85 16.59
C VAL A 100 -2.31 6.36 16.93
N ASP A 101 -3.42 5.64 16.80
CA ASP A 101 -3.47 4.20 17.09
C ASP A 101 -3.21 3.36 15.83
N ILE A 102 -3.79 3.76 14.69
CA ILE A 102 -3.69 3.04 13.41
C ILE A 102 -3.42 4.03 12.27
N VAL A 103 -2.50 3.64 11.39
CA VAL A 103 -2.21 4.33 10.13
C VAL A 103 -2.59 3.43 8.97
N VAL A 104 -3.48 3.89 8.11
CA VAL A 104 -3.82 3.27 6.83
C VAL A 104 -2.95 3.91 5.75
N VAL A 105 -1.85 3.26 5.40
CA VAL A 105 -0.95 3.73 4.34
C VAL A 105 -1.57 3.38 2.98
N GLN A 106 -1.76 4.37 2.12
CA GLN A 106 -2.27 4.24 0.75
C GLN A 106 -1.17 4.54 -0.25
N HIS A 107 -1.15 3.82 -1.37
CA HIS A 107 -0.24 4.13 -2.48
C HIS A 107 -0.97 4.96 -3.53
N ALA A 108 -0.41 6.13 -3.88
CA ALA A 108 -1.02 7.09 -4.80
C ALA A 108 -1.18 6.58 -6.25
N ASN A 109 -0.50 5.49 -6.58
CA ASN A 109 -0.53 4.85 -7.91
C ASN A 109 -1.42 3.60 -7.98
N VAL A 110 -2.30 3.38 -7.01
CA VAL A 110 -3.26 2.27 -6.99
C VAL A 110 -4.69 2.83 -6.97
N GLY A 111 -5.45 2.54 -8.03
CA GLY A 111 -6.87 2.94 -8.15
C GLY A 111 -7.86 1.81 -7.83
N THR A 112 -7.38 0.58 -7.64
CA THR A 112 -8.20 -0.62 -7.42
C THR A 112 -8.40 -0.89 -5.94
N LEU A 113 -8.97 0.05 -5.22
CA LEU A 113 -9.25 -0.01 -3.78
C LEU A 113 -10.71 0.33 -3.51
N THR A 114 -11.35 -0.42 -2.60
CA THR A 114 -12.72 -0.18 -2.15
C THR A 114 -12.76 0.13 -0.66
N GLU A 115 -13.79 0.85 -0.21
CA GLU A 115 -14.06 1.09 1.21
C GLU A 115 -14.19 -0.19 2.01
N THR A 116 -14.76 -1.25 1.42
CA THR A 116 -14.90 -2.55 2.07
C THR A 116 -13.54 -3.15 2.43
N ILE A 117 -12.56 -3.12 1.52
CA ILE A 117 -11.20 -3.62 1.80
C ILE A 117 -10.57 -2.80 2.93
N VAL A 118 -10.77 -1.49 2.93
CA VAL A 118 -10.23 -0.60 3.97
C VAL A 118 -10.83 -0.95 5.33
N ASP A 119 -12.16 -1.01 5.44
CA ASP A 119 -12.85 -1.26 6.69
C ASP A 119 -12.61 -2.67 7.22
N ASP A 120 -12.66 -3.70 6.37
CA ASP A 120 -12.38 -5.07 6.76
C ASP A 120 -10.96 -5.26 7.32
N CYS A 121 -9.96 -4.62 6.70
CA CYS A 121 -8.59 -4.66 7.20
C CYS A 121 -8.45 -3.96 8.57
N ILE A 122 -9.12 -2.82 8.76
CA ILE A 122 -9.13 -2.10 10.03
C ILE A 122 -9.83 -2.94 11.12
N ASP A 123 -10.99 -3.51 10.81
CA ASP A 123 -11.75 -4.34 11.75
C ASP A 123 -10.95 -5.57 12.19
N GLN A 124 -10.27 -6.23 11.26
CA GLN A 124 -9.41 -7.36 11.61
C GLN A 124 -8.23 -6.95 12.51
N LEU A 125 -7.63 -5.78 12.28
CA LEU A 125 -6.56 -5.29 13.13
C LEU A 125 -7.07 -4.91 14.52
N LEU A 126 -8.26 -4.31 14.61
CA LEU A 126 -8.90 -3.95 15.89
C LEU A 126 -9.31 -5.17 16.70
N ALA A 127 -9.78 -6.22 16.03
CA ALA A 127 -10.27 -7.44 16.67
C ALA A 127 -9.15 -8.27 17.34
N ASP A 128 -7.89 -8.15 16.88
CA ASP A 128 -6.76 -8.93 17.41
C ASP A 128 -5.61 -8.02 17.83
N PRO A 129 -5.44 -7.78 19.14
CA PRO A 129 -4.36 -6.94 19.67
C PRO A 129 -2.94 -7.48 19.40
N ALA A 130 -2.78 -8.78 19.09
CA ALA A 130 -1.48 -9.37 18.78
C ALA A 130 -0.98 -9.03 17.37
N LEU A 131 -1.90 -8.63 16.46
CA LEU A 131 -1.52 -8.23 15.12
C LEU A 131 -0.81 -6.86 15.11
N THR A 132 0.24 -6.75 14.32
CA THR A 132 0.96 -5.51 14.06
C THR A 132 0.49 -4.82 12.78
N ALA A 133 0.02 -5.59 11.81
CA ALA A 133 -0.53 -5.11 10.54
C ALA A 133 -1.56 -6.07 9.95
N VAL A 134 -2.44 -5.52 9.09
CA VAL A 134 -3.26 -6.29 8.15
C VAL A 134 -3.01 -5.72 6.76
N VAL A 135 -2.66 -6.60 5.79
CA VAL A 135 -2.24 -6.17 4.45
C VAL A 135 -2.95 -7.01 3.40
N PRO A 136 -3.65 -6.38 2.45
CA PRO A 136 -4.18 -7.06 1.29
C PRO A 136 -3.09 -7.84 0.56
N SER A 137 -3.38 -9.09 0.24
CA SER A 137 -2.40 -10.03 -0.30
C SER A 137 -3.06 -11.01 -1.23
N HIS A 138 -2.32 -11.48 -2.23
CA HIS A 138 -2.79 -12.46 -3.19
C HIS A 138 -1.78 -13.59 -3.41
N GLU A 139 -2.24 -14.72 -3.89
CA GLU A 139 -1.40 -15.86 -4.24
C GLU A 139 -0.99 -15.80 -5.72
N LYS A 140 0.30 -16.00 -6.00
CA LYS A 140 0.85 -16.10 -7.36
C LYS A 140 1.83 -17.26 -7.43
N ALA A 141 1.31 -18.46 -7.63
CA ALA A 141 2.14 -19.68 -7.70
C ALA A 141 3.16 -19.67 -8.86
N GLU A 142 2.91 -18.89 -9.91
CA GLU A 142 3.86 -18.71 -11.02
C GLU A 142 5.17 -18.05 -10.58
N TYR A 143 5.10 -17.13 -9.63
CA TYR A 143 6.24 -16.36 -9.12
C TYR A 143 6.78 -16.92 -7.79
N HIS A 144 6.40 -18.16 -7.43
CA HIS A 144 6.88 -18.78 -6.20
C HIS A 144 8.41 -18.75 -6.13
N PRO A 145 9.03 -18.34 -5.00
CA PRO A 145 10.48 -18.15 -4.86
C PRO A 145 11.31 -19.39 -5.23
N TYR A 146 10.83 -20.60 -4.94
CA TYR A 146 11.51 -21.85 -5.32
C TYR A 146 11.58 -22.10 -6.84
N ARG A 147 10.75 -21.41 -7.64
CA ARG A 147 10.79 -21.46 -9.10
C ARG A 147 11.69 -20.37 -9.68
N GLY A 148 12.00 -19.35 -8.91
CA GLY A 148 12.87 -18.23 -9.29
C GLY A 148 14.29 -18.70 -9.57
N LYS A 149 14.95 -18.01 -10.51
CA LYS A 149 16.37 -18.23 -10.85
C LYS A 149 17.14 -16.93 -10.72
N ARG A 150 18.39 -17.02 -10.27
CA ARG A 150 19.38 -15.91 -10.32
C ARG A 150 20.41 -16.18 -11.39
N LEU A 151 20.95 -15.14 -11.96
CA LEU A 151 22.05 -15.23 -12.94
C LEU A 151 23.40 -15.24 -12.20
N VAL A 152 24.19 -16.30 -12.38
CA VAL A 152 25.53 -16.41 -11.80
C VAL A 152 26.48 -16.86 -12.93
N ASN A 153 27.46 -16.04 -13.26
CA ASN A 153 28.46 -16.32 -14.32
C ASN A 153 27.81 -16.76 -15.66
N GLY A 154 26.69 -16.14 -16.04
CA GLY A 154 25.98 -16.47 -17.29
C GLY A 154 25.08 -17.70 -17.21
N LEU A 155 24.97 -18.36 -16.06
CA LEU A 155 24.13 -19.54 -15.85
C LEU A 155 22.95 -19.25 -14.91
N MET A 156 21.83 -19.91 -15.15
CA MET A 156 20.65 -19.85 -14.28
C MET A 156 20.80 -20.81 -13.11
N MET A 157 20.87 -20.25 -11.90
CA MET A 157 20.93 -21.00 -10.64
C MET A 157 19.65 -20.78 -9.85
N PRO A 158 19.23 -21.72 -8.95
CA PRO A 158 18.11 -21.47 -8.05
C PRO A 158 18.27 -20.15 -7.29
N PHE A 159 17.17 -19.36 -7.18
CA PHE A 159 17.21 -18.12 -6.40
C PHE A 159 17.25 -18.41 -4.90
N VAL A 160 16.40 -19.35 -4.46
CA VAL A 160 16.37 -19.86 -3.09
C VAL A 160 16.97 -21.27 -3.07
N GLU A 161 17.94 -21.48 -2.20
CA GLU A 161 18.50 -22.84 -1.95
C GLU A 161 17.50 -23.62 -1.07
N SER A 162 17.21 -24.86 -1.47
CA SER A 162 16.36 -25.76 -0.72
C SER A 162 17.19 -26.94 -0.21
N ALA A 163 16.98 -27.33 1.05
CA ALA A 163 17.63 -28.51 1.64
C ALA A 163 17.07 -29.85 1.09
N GLY A 164 16.03 -29.82 0.25
CA GLY A 164 15.38 -30.99 -0.31
C GLY A 164 14.94 -30.82 -1.76
N GLN A 165 14.29 -31.85 -2.29
CA GLN A 165 13.73 -31.82 -3.63
C GLN A 165 12.53 -30.87 -3.67
N VAL A 166 12.55 -29.88 -4.58
CA VAL A 166 11.44 -28.98 -4.84
C VAL A 166 10.59 -29.55 -5.98
N SER A 167 9.29 -29.70 -5.76
CA SER A 167 8.37 -30.18 -6.79
C SER A 167 8.25 -29.18 -7.95
N ALA A 168 8.16 -29.73 -9.16
CA ALA A 168 7.83 -28.93 -10.34
C ALA A 168 6.33 -28.59 -10.41
N ASN A 169 5.48 -29.33 -9.67
CA ASN A 169 4.04 -29.12 -9.63
C ASN A 169 3.71 -27.94 -8.70
N ARG A 170 2.91 -26.99 -9.18
CA ARG A 170 2.49 -25.83 -8.38
C ARG A 170 1.72 -26.21 -7.11
N GLN A 171 0.89 -27.26 -7.20
CA GLN A 171 0.04 -27.73 -6.10
C GLN A 171 0.83 -28.33 -4.92
N ASP A 172 2.07 -28.75 -5.15
CA ASP A 172 2.93 -29.33 -4.11
C ASP A 172 3.79 -28.25 -3.40
N LEU A 173 3.76 -27.00 -3.88
CA LEU A 173 4.50 -25.91 -3.28
C LEU A 173 3.72 -25.32 -2.11
N PRO A 174 4.40 -24.86 -1.04
CA PRO A 174 3.72 -24.15 0.04
C PRO A 174 3.06 -22.86 -0.48
N THR A 175 1.96 -22.45 0.15
CA THR A 175 1.30 -21.17 -0.19
C THR A 175 2.30 -20.01 -0.08
N CYS A 176 2.38 -19.21 -1.14
CA CYS A 176 3.21 -18.02 -1.21
C CYS A 176 2.35 -16.81 -1.54
N LEU A 177 2.31 -15.86 -0.59
CA LEU A 177 1.52 -14.64 -0.69
C LEU A 177 2.41 -13.46 -1.08
N PHE A 178 1.85 -12.58 -1.89
CA PHE A 178 2.43 -11.31 -2.29
C PHE A 178 1.52 -10.18 -1.80
N PHE A 179 2.09 -9.12 -1.22
CA PHE A 179 1.34 -7.93 -0.89
C PHE A 179 0.82 -7.28 -2.17
N ASP A 180 -0.43 -6.86 -2.17
CA ASP A 180 -1.01 -6.17 -3.33
C ASP A 180 -0.76 -4.64 -3.32
N HIS A 181 -0.12 -4.13 -2.26
CA HIS A 181 0.26 -2.73 -2.11
C HIS A 181 -0.87 -1.70 -2.32
N SER A 182 -2.13 -2.10 -2.29
CA SER A 182 -3.25 -1.13 -2.31
C SER A 182 -3.26 -0.28 -1.05
N ILE A 183 -3.21 -0.94 0.11
CA ILE A 183 -3.07 -0.33 1.43
C ILE A 183 -2.21 -1.19 2.37
N TRP A 184 -1.68 -0.55 3.42
CA TRP A 184 -1.16 -1.23 4.60
C TRP A 184 -1.87 -0.68 5.82
N VAL A 185 -2.54 -1.50 6.59
CA VAL A 185 -3.20 -1.09 7.84
C VAL A 185 -2.29 -1.46 9.00
N LEU A 186 -1.67 -0.45 9.62
CA LEU A 186 -0.55 -0.61 10.53
C LEU A 186 -0.90 -0.07 11.93
N ARG A 187 -0.46 -0.76 13.00
CA ARG A 187 -0.41 -0.13 14.32
C ARG A 187 0.68 0.93 14.35
N ALA A 188 0.33 2.15 14.74
CA ALA A 188 1.28 3.25 14.79
C ALA A 188 2.49 2.95 15.71
N ALA A 189 2.27 2.21 16.80
CA ALA A 189 3.32 1.83 17.73
C ALA A 189 4.43 0.98 17.10
N THR A 190 4.12 0.19 16.05
CA THR A 190 5.11 -0.69 15.39
C THR A 190 5.85 -0.04 14.22
N ILE A 191 5.36 1.10 13.72
CA ILE A 191 5.96 1.76 12.54
C ILE A 191 7.43 2.15 12.77
N ARG A 192 7.77 2.49 14.01
CA ARG A 192 9.14 2.88 14.41
C ARG A 192 10.03 1.71 14.81
N ASP A 193 9.44 0.52 14.99
CA ASP A 193 10.18 -0.67 15.33
C ASP A 193 11.12 -1.07 14.17
N PRO A 194 12.44 -1.16 14.38
CA PRO A 194 13.37 -1.58 13.34
C PRO A 194 13.32 -3.10 13.09
N ASP A 195 12.80 -3.88 14.04
CA ASP A 195 12.84 -5.35 14.04
C ASP A 195 11.66 -6.00 13.32
N GLY A 196 10.87 -5.24 12.55
CA GLY A 196 9.81 -5.76 11.72
C GLY A 196 10.31 -6.60 10.53
N GLN A 197 9.39 -7.30 9.85
CA GLN A 197 9.73 -8.16 8.72
C GLN A 197 10.30 -7.34 7.53
N ALA A 198 11.48 -7.74 7.06
CA ALA A 198 12.03 -7.17 5.82
C ALA A 198 11.17 -7.57 4.61
N PRO A 199 11.06 -6.74 3.56
CA PRO A 199 11.71 -5.45 3.35
C PRO A 199 10.94 -4.24 3.93
N TRP A 200 9.79 -4.45 4.61
CA TRP A 200 8.95 -3.38 5.16
C TRP A 200 8.82 -3.47 6.70
N PRO A 201 9.88 -3.15 7.46
CA PRO A 201 9.86 -3.32 8.91
C PRO A 201 8.78 -2.50 9.63
N CYS A 202 8.27 -1.43 9.02
CA CYS A 202 7.14 -0.65 9.57
C CYS A 202 5.85 -1.46 9.78
N MET A 203 5.74 -2.65 9.20
CA MET A 203 4.59 -3.55 9.39
C MET A 203 4.70 -4.40 10.67
N GLY A 204 5.87 -4.43 11.33
CA GLY A 204 6.13 -5.29 12.49
C GLY A 204 6.27 -6.76 12.14
N GLN A 205 6.04 -7.65 13.12
CA GLN A 205 6.26 -9.09 12.97
C GLN A 205 4.99 -9.89 12.71
N ASN A 206 3.84 -9.46 13.24
CA ASN A 206 2.60 -10.21 13.18
C ASN A 206 1.66 -9.62 12.11
N ILE A 207 1.98 -9.90 10.84
CA ILE A 207 1.25 -9.40 9.69
C ILE A 207 0.19 -10.43 9.28
N LYS A 208 -1.08 -10.03 9.30
CA LYS A 208 -2.18 -10.86 8.80
C LYS A 208 -2.50 -10.52 7.35
N PRO A 209 -2.58 -11.51 6.44
CA PRO A 209 -3.03 -11.26 5.09
C PRO A 209 -4.56 -11.08 5.04
N TYR A 210 -5.02 -10.10 4.27
CA TYR A 210 -6.39 -10.01 3.77
C TYR A 210 -6.38 -10.50 2.32
N LEU A 211 -7.00 -11.66 2.05
CA LEU A 211 -6.89 -12.29 0.74
C LEU A 211 -7.69 -11.54 -0.32
N THR A 212 -7.02 -11.20 -1.42
CA THR A 212 -7.57 -10.53 -2.60
C THR A 212 -7.18 -11.27 -3.87
N GLU A 213 -7.66 -10.80 -5.02
CA GLU A 213 -7.18 -11.25 -6.34
C GLU A 213 -5.94 -10.49 -6.81
N GLY A 214 -5.46 -9.54 -6.01
CA GLY A 214 -4.37 -8.61 -6.29
C GLY A 214 -4.88 -7.24 -6.74
N CYS A 215 -4.10 -6.20 -6.45
CA CYS A 215 -4.35 -4.85 -6.97
C CYS A 215 -3.62 -4.63 -8.29
N LEU A 216 -3.96 -3.51 -8.93
CA LEU A 216 -3.30 -3.02 -10.13
C LEU A 216 -2.47 -1.77 -9.76
N ASP A 217 -1.18 -1.99 -9.54
CA ASP A 217 -0.20 -0.93 -9.32
C ASP A 217 0.23 -0.37 -10.69
N VAL A 218 -0.08 0.89 -10.95
CA VAL A 218 0.19 1.53 -12.23
C VAL A 218 1.69 1.80 -12.40
N HIS A 219 2.28 1.20 -13.43
CA HIS A 219 3.67 1.40 -13.86
C HIS A 219 3.77 2.02 -15.25
N ASP A 220 2.81 1.74 -16.13
CA ASP A 220 2.73 2.25 -17.51
C ASP A 220 1.30 2.63 -17.91
N LEU A 221 1.11 3.01 -19.19
CA LEU A 221 -0.21 3.43 -19.70
C LEU A 221 -1.18 2.26 -19.91
N GLU A 222 -0.67 1.04 -20.09
CA GLU A 222 -1.53 -0.14 -20.25
C GLU A 222 -2.21 -0.47 -18.92
N ASP A 223 -1.50 -0.26 -17.80
CA ASP A 223 -2.05 -0.43 -16.46
C ASP A 223 -3.24 0.50 -16.18
N ILE A 224 -3.25 1.72 -16.77
CA ILE A 224 -4.39 2.63 -16.68
C ILE A 224 -5.63 1.98 -17.29
N VAL A 225 -5.51 1.41 -18.49
CA VAL A 225 -6.64 0.75 -19.19
C VAL A 225 -7.13 -0.47 -18.39
N VAL A 226 -6.21 -1.23 -17.79
CA VAL A 226 -6.59 -2.39 -16.96
C VAL A 226 -7.28 -1.93 -15.68
N THR A 227 -6.79 -0.85 -15.06
CA THR A 227 -7.42 -0.22 -13.89
C THR A 227 -8.84 0.26 -14.19
N GLU A 228 -9.07 0.92 -15.34
CA GLU A 228 -10.41 1.35 -15.78
C GLU A 228 -11.37 0.19 -15.95
N LYS A 229 -10.91 -0.90 -16.57
CA LYS A 229 -11.71 -2.13 -16.72
C LYS A 229 -12.09 -2.74 -15.36
N TRP A 230 -11.13 -2.79 -14.43
CA TRP A 230 -11.37 -3.31 -13.09
C TRP A 230 -12.41 -2.46 -12.34
N ILE A 231 -12.26 -1.14 -12.34
CA ILE A 231 -13.19 -0.19 -11.72
C ILE A 231 -14.62 -0.40 -12.26
N THR A 232 -14.75 -0.51 -13.58
CA THR A 232 -16.05 -0.74 -14.23
C THR A 232 -16.64 -2.09 -13.83
N ALA A 233 -15.86 -3.16 -13.89
CA ALA A 233 -16.30 -4.53 -13.56
C ALA A 233 -16.74 -4.68 -12.11
N ASN A 234 -16.10 -3.96 -11.18
CA ASN A 234 -16.41 -3.98 -9.75
C ASN A 234 -17.42 -2.91 -9.31
N GLY A 235 -17.96 -2.13 -10.24
CA GLY A 235 -18.99 -1.11 -9.97
C GLY A 235 -18.52 -0.03 -8.98
N VAL A 236 -17.21 0.28 -8.96
CA VAL A 236 -16.66 1.29 -8.05
C VAL A 236 -17.20 2.67 -8.45
N LYS A 237 -17.79 3.36 -7.48
CA LYS A 237 -18.38 4.69 -7.71
C LYS A 237 -17.29 5.73 -7.96
N LEU A 238 -17.58 6.65 -8.88
CA LEU A 238 -16.72 7.82 -9.12
C LEU A 238 -16.45 8.58 -7.82
N PRO A 239 -15.24 9.11 -7.64
CA PRO A 239 -14.93 10.01 -6.54
C PRO A 239 -15.77 11.30 -6.59
N ASP A 240 -16.32 11.70 -5.44
CA ASP A 240 -17.20 12.90 -5.34
C ASP A 240 -16.43 14.23 -5.22
N PHE A 241 -15.11 14.22 -5.39
CA PHE A 241 -14.21 15.38 -5.27
C PHE A 241 -13.85 16.02 -6.62
N CYS A 242 -14.51 15.66 -7.69
CA CYS A 242 -14.18 16.07 -9.07
C CYS A 242 -14.95 17.30 -9.50
#